data_a862ee938cf20447d65969ce94e82ad0
#
_entry.id   a862ee938cf20447d65969ce94e82ad0
#
_cell.length_a   1.000
_cell.length_b   1.000
_cell.length_c   1.000
_cell.angle_alpha   90.00
_cell.angle_beta   90.00
_cell.angle_gamma   90.00
#
_symmetry.space_group_name_H-M   'P 1'
#
loop_
_entity.id
_entity.type
_entity.pdbx_description
1 polymer ?
#
loop_
_entity_poly.entity_id
_entity_poly.type
_entity_poly.pdbx_seq_one_letter_code
_entity_poly.pdbx_strand_id
1 'polypeptide(L)'
;MLTQYLETFEKLEKRSKGIINDCIHLDFKSHNGHIVIGSIVHGNETGSLPGVLQVIQNLIDKKIKYGGKISFFLGNKKASLENKRFIEDDLNRSFSPLENNKKSSEKNRAEEIKKLLNTCDLFLDFHQTNKPCLEPFYIFTMHSISYSWARAIGCCNIFVTRRSNTPYSAEGMCSDEYVRLLNKPGLTLELGQQGISEKATNTCKLAIINSMQLMDLIQLKKRCIHNLARKKNELNILQIIYSEKFKTQQTKLVKEFINLEKVTKGQLLGAFLPGQDFYAPQDGYILFPQYPMRDEKGIVIETLPSHIYTLTKQANRLLK
;
A
#
# COMPACT_ATOMS: atom_id res chain seq x y z
N MET A 1 6.40 15.26 15.92
CA MET A 1 5.49 14.09 15.95
C MET A 1 6.12 12.87 15.25
N LEU A 2 6.48 12.92 13.95
CA LEU A 2 7.12 11.80 13.26
C LEU A 2 8.37 11.29 13.99
N THR A 3 9.29 12.21 14.36
CA THR A 3 10.52 11.88 15.11
C THR A 3 10.26 11.06 16.36
N GLN A 4 9.21 11.38 17.13
CA GLN A 4 8.84 10.63 18.34
C GLN A 4 8.41 9.19 18.03
N TYR A 5 7.68 8.98 16.92
CA TYR A 5 7.30 7.62 16.49
C TYR A 5 8.53 6.81 16.04
N LEU A 6 9.45 7.43 15.29
CA LEU A 6 10.69 6.77 14.87
C LEU A 6 11.57 6.42 16.07
N GLU A 7 11.76 7.34 17.02
CA GLU A 7 12.48 7.08 18.27
C GLU A 7 11.84 5.96 19.09
N THR A 8 10.49 5.92 19.14
CA THR A 8 9.76 4.84 19.82
C THR A 8 10.02 3.50 19.13
N PHE A 9 9.97 3.47 17.78
CA PHE A 9 10.30 2.28 17.02
C PHE A 9 11.72 1.79 17.30
N GLU A 10 12.71 2.69 17.28
CA GLU A 10 14.11 2.35 17.58
C GLU A 10 14.31 1.79 18.99
N LYS A 11 13.61 2.36 19.99
CA LYS A 11 13.64 1.83 21.36
C LYS A 11 13.10 0.41 21.47
N LEU A 12 12.03 0.12 20.72
CA LEU A 12 11.43 -1.22 20.67
C LEU A 12 12.30 -2.19 19.87
N GLU A 13 12.89 -1.74 18.74
CA GLU A 13 13.81 -2.54 17.92
C GLU A 13 15.02 -3.02 18.73
N LYS A 14 15.62 -2.17 19.57
CA LYS A 14 16.74 -2.57 20.43
C LYS A 14 16.44 -3.76 21.34
N ARG A 15 15.16 -3.98 21.67
CA ARG A 15 14.69 -5.08 22.52
C ARG A 15 14.26 -6.32 21.74
N SER A 16 13.93 -6.16 20.46
CA SER A 16 13.32 -7.20 19.62
C SER A 16 13.78 -7.07 18.17
N LYS A 17 15.11 -7.06 17.96
CA LYS A 17 15.73 -6.82 16.64
C LYS A 17 15.35 -7.92 15.64
N GLY A 18 14.90 -7.52 14.44
CA GLY A 18 14.67 -8.41 13.32
C GLY A 18 15.94 -8.79 12.56
N ILE A 19 15.77 -9.55 11.49
CA ILE A 19 16.87 -10.04 10.63
C ILE A 19 17.42 -8.97 9.68
N ILE A 20 16.75 -7.82 9.58
CA ILE A 20 17.15 -6.66 8.78
C ILE A 20 17.15 -5.41 9.65
N ASN A 21 17.77 -4.34 9.17
CA ASN A 21 17.75 -3.06 9.88
C ASN A 21 16.32 -2.46 9.90
N ASP A 22 16.06 -1.55 10.84
CA ASP A 22 14.76 -0.92 11.06
C ASP A 22 13.62 -1.95 11.06
N CYS A 23 13.82 -3.06 11.79
CA CYS A 23 12.87 -4.18 11.87
C CYS A 23 12.76 -4.72 13.29
N ILE A 24 11.52 -4.82 13.77
CA ILE A 24 11.15 -5.48 15.02
C ILE A 24 10.62 -6.87 14.70
N HIS A 25 11.10 -7.90 15.40
CA HIS A 25 10.64 -9.27 15.27
C HIS A 25 10.17 -9.82 16.61
N LEU A 26 8.96 -10.38 16.64
CA LEU A 26 8.39 -11.04 17.81
C LEU A 26 8.03 -12.49 17.43
N ASP A 27 8.44 -13.46 18.26
CA ASP A 27 8.15 -14.89 18.09
C ASP A 27 7.52 -15.46 19.36
N PHE A 28 6.23 -15.84 19.28
CA PHE A 28 5.44 -16.39 20.39
C PHE A 28 5.45 -17.92 20.44
N LYS A 29 6.08 -18.60 19.49
CA LYS A 29 6.45 -20.02 19.47
C LYS A 29 5.29 -21.04 19.57
N SER A 30 4.03 -20.63 19.46
CA SER A 30 2.90 -21.56 19.44
C SER A 30 2.68 -22.21 18.06
N HIS A 31 3.12 -21.53 16.99
CA HIS A 31 3.14 -22.03 15.62
C HIS A 31 4.16 -21.26 14.75
N ASN A 32 4.44 -21.76 13.56
CA ASN A 32 5.46 -21.17 12.68
C ASN A 32 4.95 -20.08 11.71
N GLY A 33 3.65 -19.82 11.67
CA GLY A 33 3.09 -18.80 10.76
C GLY A 33 3.70 -17.43 10.99
N HIS A 34 4.20 -16.80 9.94
CA HIS A 34 4.93 -15.54 9.97
C HIS A 34 4.23 -14.44 9.19
N ILE A 35 3.81 -13.40 9.89
CA ILE A 35 3.24 -12.18 9.29
C ILE A 35 4.34 -11.12 9.20
N VAL A 36 4.48 -10.49 8.04
CA VAL A 36 5.38 -9.35 7.85
C VAL A 36 4.54 -8.11 7.55
N ILE A 37 4.86 -7.02 8.23
CA ILE A 37 4.17 -5.73 8.14
C ILE A 37 5.17 -4.69 7.63
N GLY A 38 4.88 -4.08 6.48
CA GLY A 38 5.61 -2.96 5.90
C GLY A 38 4.95 -1.62 6.25
N SER A 39 5.77 -0.64 6.58
CA SER A 39 5.36 0.75 6.83
C SER A 39 6.37 1.70 6.20
N ILE A 40 5.93 2.89 5.80
CA ILE A 40 6.78 3.94 5.21
C ILE A 40 7.70 3.43 4.09
N VAL A 41 7.18 2.53 3.23
CA VAL A 41 7.89 2.14 2.00
C VAL A 41 8.09 3.38 1.11
N HIS A 42 7.10 4.27 1.06
CA HIS A 42 7.31 5.65 0.66
C HIS A 42 7.47 6.52 1.93
N GLY A 43 8.57 7.29 2.01
CA GLY A 43 8.93 7.99 3.22
C GLY A 43 7.89 9.02 3.73
N ASN A 44 7.13 9.64 2.83
CA ASN A 44 6.08 10.62 3.18
C ASN A 44 4.73 9.97 3.55
N GLU A 45 4.62 8.64 3.59
CA GLU A 45 3.39 7.91 3.91
C GLU A 45 3.44 7.35 5.35
N THR A 46 3.32 8.23 6.33
CA THR A 46 3.62 7.96 7.75
C THR A 46 2.42 7.51 8.59
N GLY A 47 1.21 7.48 8.02
CA GLY A 47 -0.04 7.28 8.77
C GLY A 47 -0.23 5.91 9.39
N SER A 48 0.55 4.89 8.99
CA SER A 48 0.52 3.56 9.60
C SER A 48 1.27 3.49 10.93
N LEU A 49 2.28 4.37 11.15
CA LEU A 49 3.19 4.29 12.29
C LEU A 49 2.50 4.24 13.67
N PRO A 50 1.50 5.11 13.98
CA PRO A 50 0.86 5.05 15.28
C PRO A 50 0.15 3.72 15.52
N GLY A 51 -0.50 3.17 14.49
CA GLY A 51 -1.21 1.89 14.56
C GLY A 51 -0.25 0.72 14.76
N VAL A 52 0.84 0.70 14.02
CA VAL A 52 1.92 -0.31 14.13
C VAL A 52 2.51 -0.29 15.52
N LEU A 53 2.92 0.87 16.03
CA LEU A 53 3.53 0.98 17.36
C LEU A 53 2.58 0.57 18.48
N GLN A 54 1.28 0.93 18.39
CA GLN A 54 0.28 0.50 19.36
C GLN A 54 0.12 -1.02 19.38
N VAL A 55 0.13 -1.69 18.20
CA VAL A 55 0.05 -3.14 18.13
C VAL A 55 1.30 -3.78 18.72
N ILE A 56 2.50 -3.31 18.36
CA ILE A 56 3.77 -3.82 18.91
C ILE A 56 3.75 -3.72 20.45
N GLN A 57 3.41 -2.54 20.98
CA GLN A 57 3.36 -2.33 22.42
C GLN A 57 2.33 -3.26 23.09
N ASN A 58 1.14 -3.41 22.51
CA ASN A 58 0.11 -4.29 23.04
C ASN A 58 0.52 -5.78 23.01
N LEU A 59 1.31 -6.20 22.05
CA LEU A 59 1.89 -7.55 21.97
C LEU A 59 2.92 -7.75 23.08
N ILE A 60 3.84 -6.80 23.26
CA ILE A 60 4.87 -6.83 24.30
C ILE A 60 4.23 -6.83 25.70
N ASP A 61 3.21 -5.98 25.91
CA ASP A 61 2.45 -5.88 27.17
C ASP A 61 1.47 -7.06 27.38
N LYS A 62 1.39 -8.00 26.44
CA LYS A 62 0.46 -9.15 26.46
C LYS A 62 -1.03 -8.76 26.52
N LYS A 63 -1.37 -7.50 26.11
CA LYS A 63 -2.77 -7.02 26.01
C LYS A 63 -3.51 -7.66 24.83
N ILE A 64 -2.79 -8.03 23.78
CA ILE A 64 -3.28 -8.83 22.67
C ILE A 64 -2.41 -10.10 22.55
N LYS A 65 -3.01 -11.18 22.05
CA LYS A 65 -2.34 -12.48 21.90
C LYS A 65 -2.16 -12.82 20.45
N TYR A 66 -1.04 -13.45 20.14
CA TYR A 66 -0.72 -14.06 18.86
C TYR A 66 0.16 -15.29 19.11
N GLY A 67 -0.01 -16.34 18.31
CA GLY A 67 0.75 -17.59 18.53
C GLY A 67 1.99 -17.73 17.66
N GLY A 68 2.11 -16.97 16.56
CA GLY A 68 3.15 -17.11 15.55
C GLY A 68 4.28 -16.09 15.62
N LYS A 69 4.89 -15.86 14.46
CA LYS A 69 5.94 -14.86 14.24
C LYS A 69 5.35 -13.63 13.57
N ILE A 70 5.76 -12.46 14.03
CA ILE A 70 5.39 -11.20 13.36
C ILE A 70 6.59 -10.28 13.31
N SER A 71 6.83 -9.70 12.12
CA SER A 71 7.87 -8.72 11.90
C SER A 71 7.27 -7.42 11.39
N PHE A 72 7.79 -6.30 11.88
CA PHE A 72 7.41 -4.96 11.46
C PHE A 72 8.66 -4.25 10.94
N PHE A 73 8.64 -3.74 9.73
CA PHE A 73 9.77 -2.99 9.20
C PHE A 73 9.37 -1.59 8.71
N LEU A 74 10.33 -0.67 8.80
CA LEU A 74 10.24 0.64 8.18
C LEU A 74 10.99 0.58 6.83
N GLY A 75 10.27 0.83 5.74
CA GLY A 75 10.84 0.73 4.39
C GLY A 75 11.91 1.77 4.12
N ASN A 76 11.53 3.04 3.98
CA ASN A 76 12.40 4.15 3.64
C ASN A 76 12.45 5.22 4.75
N LYS A 77 13.01 4.86 5.89
CA LYS A 77 13.18 5.75 7.04
C LYS A 77 13.94 7.02 6.68
N LYS A 78 14.98 6.92 5.81
CA LYS A 78 15.76 8.09 5.38
C LYS A 78 14.88 9.10 4.64
N ALA A 79 14.08 8.64 3.68
CA ALA A 79 13.14 9.50 2.95
C ALA A 79 12.06 10.10 3.87
N SER A 80 11.64 9.36 4.92
CA SER A 80 10.63 9.88 5.87
C SER A 80 11.14 11.05 6.69
N LEU A 81 12.40 11.07 7.05
CA LEU A 81 13.02 12.22 7.75
C LEU A 81 13.08 13.48 6.88
N GLU A 82 13.14 13.33 5.57
CA GLU A 82 13.11 14.44 4.60
C GLU A 82 11.68 14.74 4.09
N ASN A 83 10.68 14.03 4.59
CA ASN A 83 9.28 14.09 4.10
C ASN A 83 9.17 13.90 2.58
N LYS A 84 9.99 13.01 2.02
CA LYS A 84 10.03 12.67 0.60
C LYS A 84 9.46 11.29 0.36
N ARG A 85 8.97 11.04 -0.85
CA ARG A 85 8.55 9.72 -1.27
C ARG A 85 9.74 8.74 -1.31
N PHE A 86 10.85 9.17 -1.87
CA PHE A 86 12.14 8.44 -1.95
C PHE A 86 13.30 9.44 -2.05
N ILE A 87 14.54 8.96 -1.93
CA ILE A 87 15.74 9.78 -2.05
C ILE A 87 16.32 9.71 -3.47
N GLU A 88 16.60 8.51 -3.98
CA GLU A 88 17.26 8.27 -5.27
C GLU A 88 16.34 7.55 -6.26
N ASP A 89 15.69 6.48 -5.83
CA ASP A 89 14.78 5.66 -6.64
C ASP A 89 13.53 5.28 -5.83
N ASP A 90 12.39 5.06 -6.48
CA ASP A 90 11.19 4.57 -5.79
C ASP A 90 11.42 3.17 -5.23
N LEU A 91 11.47 3.05 -3.89
CA LEU A 91 11.65 1.78 -3.20
C LEU A 91 10.59 0.76 -3.63
N ASN A 92 9.31 1.21 -3.80
CA ASN A 92 8.22 0.33 -4.23
C ASN A 92 8.21 0.04 -5.74
N ARG A 93 9.33 0.28 -6.43
CA ARG A 93 9.63 -0.15 -7.80
C ARG A 93 10.92 -0.96 -7.87
N SER A 94 11.56 -1.18 -6.73
CA SER A 94 12.92 -1.76 -6.65
C SER A 94 12.93 -3.25 -6.29
N PHE A 95 11.78 -3.93 -6.26
CA PHE A 95 11.68 -5.35 -5.85
C PHE A 95 11.81 -6.35 -7.02
N SER A 96 12.17 -5.90 -8.23
CA SER A 96 12.40 -6.81 -9.35
C SER A 96 13.45 -7.87 -9.01
N PRO A 97 13.25 -9.14 -9.38
CA PRO A 97 14.29 -10.17 -9.25
C PRO A 97 15.41 -10.00 -10.30
N LEU A 98 15.19 -9.23 -11.36
CA LEU A 98 16.18 -8.98 -12.39
C LEU A 98 17.18 -7.94 -11.89
N GLU A 99 18.47 -8.28 -11.93
CA GLU A 99 19.54 -7.34 -11.61
C GLU A 99 19.54 -6.16 -12.58
N ASN A 100 19.33 -4.99 -12.06
CA ASN A 100 19.57 -3.75 -12.76
C ASN A 100 20.87 -3.17 -12.20
N ASN A 101 21.90 -3.01 -13.04
CA ASN A 101 23.26 -2.60 -12.65
C ASN A 101 23.35 -1.22 -11.96
N LYS A 102 22.26 -0.44 -11.96
CA LYS A 102 22.20 0.83 -11.25
C LYS A 102 22.05 0.58 -9.75
N LYS A 103 23.04 0.98 -8.96
CA LYS A 103 23.02 0.95 -7.49
C LYS A 103 22.35 2.22 -6.97
N SER A 104 21.42 2.07 -6.03
CA SER A 104 20.83 3.18 -5.25
C SER A 104 20.57 2.72 -3.82
N SER A 105 20.35 3.67 -2.92
CA SER A 105 20.02 3.37 -1.51
C SER A 105 18.75 2.53 -1.42
N GLU A 106 17.71 2.85 -2.22
CA GLU A 106 16.45 2.13 -2.24
C GLU A 106 16.57 0.72 -2.81
N LYS A 107 17.40 0.51 -3.85
CA LYS A 107 17.64 -0.84 -4.37
C LYS A 107 18.36 -1.73 -3.36
N ASN A 108 19.37 -1.19 -2.68
CA ASN A 108 20.03 -1.90 -1.59
C ASN A 108 19.04 -2.23 -0.47
N ARG A 109 18.16 -1.28 -0.14
CA ARG A 109 17.11 -1.50 0.86
C ARG A 109 16.10 -2.56 0.42
N ALA A 110 15.69 -2.58 -0.85
CA ALA A 110 14.82 -3.61 -1.39
C ALA A 110 15.44 -5.01 -1.26
N GLU A 111 16.73 -5.17 -1.58
CA GLU A 111 17.44 -6.46 -1.43
C GLU A 111 17.51 -6.90 0.04
N GLU A 112 17.67 -5.97 0.97
CA GLU A 112 17.60 -6.26 2.40
C GLU A 112 16.20 -6.73 2.80
N ILE A 113 15.14 -5.99 2.39
CA ILE A 113 13.74 -6.31 2.70
C ILE A 113 13.33 -7.66 2.09
N LYS A 114 13.77 -8.00 0.88
CA LYS A 114 13.51 -9.30 0.25
C LYS A 114 13.92 -10.48 1.14
N LYS A 115 15.01 -10.37 1.91
CA LYS A 115 15.45 -11.43 2.86
C LYS A 115 14.35 -11.70 3.89
N LEU A 116 13.68 -10.66 4.37
CA LEU A 116 12.57 -10.78 5.31
C LEU A 116 11.31 -11.32 4.61
N LEU A 117 10.96 -10.77 3.44
CA LEU A 117 9.77 -11.18 2.67
C LEU A 117 9.82 -12.65 2.25
N ASN A 118 11.02 -13.21 2.00
CA ASN A 118 11.19 -14.61 1.70
C ASN A 118 10.74 -15.53 2.86
N THR A 119 10.68 -15.03 4.09
CA THR A 119 10.29 -15.81 5.28
C THR A 119 8.81 -15.70 5.62
N CYS A 120 8.04 -14.76 5.03
CA CYS A 120 6.65 -14.51 5.40
C CYS A 120 5.69 -15.57 4.85
N ASP A 121 4.59 -15.78 5.57
CA ASP A 121 3.38 -16.50 5.10
C ASP A 121 2.26 -15.53 4.73
N LEU A 122 2.36 -14.26 5.19
CA LEU A 122 1.48 -13.15 4.83
C LEU A 122 2.28 -11.85 4.90
N PHE A 123 2.14 -11.01 3.89
CA PHE A 123 2.70 -9.66 3.87
C PHE A 123 1.60 -8.62 3.72
N LEU A 124 1.60 -7.61 4.60
CA LEU A 124 0.79 -6.41 4.50
C LEU A 124 1.68 -5.20 4.31
N ASP A 125 1.46 -4.45 3.25
CA ASP A 125 2.16 -3.19 2.95
C ASP A 125 1.20 -2.01 3.11
N PHE A 126 1.49 -1.11 4.05
CA PHE A 126 0.66 0.06 4.32
C PHE A 126 1.16 1.27 3.57
N HIS A 127 0.26 1.82 2.77
CA HIS A 127 0.47 3.01 1.95
C HIS A 127 -0.56 4.11 2.24
N GLN A 128 -0.34 5.28 1.67
CA GLN A 128 -1.26 6.40 1.72
C GLN A 128 -1.29 7.15 0.39
N THR A 129 -2.43 7.77 0.10
CA THR A 129 -2.64 8.56 -1.11
C THR A 129 -2.25 10.03 -0.92
N ASN A 130 -1.80 10.70 -1.99
CA ASN A 130 -1.44 12.13 -1.95
C ASN A 130 -2.66 13.03 -1.68
N LYS A 131 -3.85 12.63 -2.13
CA LYS A 131 -5.10 13.38 -1.96
C LYS A 131 -6.08 12.61 -1.09
N PRO A 132 -7.06 13.29 -0.47
CA PRO A 132 -8.09 12.64 0.32
C PRO A 132 -8.71 11.45 -0.39
N CYS A 133 -9.15 10.47 0.39
CA CYS A 133 -9.83 9.28 -0.09
C CYS A 133 -11.14 9.09 0.67
N LEU A 134 -12.21 8.72 -0.04
CA LEU A 134 -13.51 8.46 0.59
C LEU A 134 -13.40 7.39 1.68
N GLU A 135 -12.71 6.30 1.38
CA GLU A 135 -12.44 5.25 2.33
C GLU A 135 -11.13 4.52 2.02
N PRO A 136 -10.48 3.83 3.00
CA PRO A 136 -9.34 2.97 2.77
C PRO A 136 -9.68 1.84 1.81
N PHE A 137 -8.69 1.37 1.03
CA PHE A 137 -8.91 0.33 0.04
C PHE A 137 -7.68 -0.55 -0.17
N TYR A 138 -7.91 -1.81 -0.51
CA TYR A 138 -6.84 -2.69 -1.00
C TYR A 138 -6.53 -2.38 -2.46
N ILE A 139 -5.24 -2.48 -2.83
CA ILE A 139 -4.80 -2.30 -4.21
C ILE A 139 -3.66 -3.27 -4.56
N PHE A 140 -3.94 -4.22 -5.43
CA PHE A 140 -2.96 -5.16 -5.98
C PHE A 140 -3.52 -5.87 -7.22
N THR A 141 -2.65 -6.47 -8.03
CA THR A 141 -3.08 -7.33 -9.13
C THR A 141 -3.82 -8.55 -8.58
N MET A 142 -4.94 -8.92 -9.21
CA MET A 142 -5.77 -10.05 -8.77
C MET A 142 -4.92 -11.31 -8.53
N HIS A 143 -4.97 -11.79 -7.30
CA HIS A 143 -4.33 -13.02 -6.82
C HIS A 143 -5.26 -13.68 -5.80
N SER A 144 -5.69 -14.90 -6.06
CA SER A 144 -6.81 -15.54 -5.33
C SER A 144 -6.58 -15.66 -3.83
N ILE A 145 -5.35 -16.00 -3.43
CA ILE A 145 -5.00 -16.14 -2.00
C ILE A 145 -4.95 -14.76 -1.33
N SER A 146 -4.31 -13.77 -1.96
CA SER A 146 -4.27 -12.37 -1.45
C SER A 146 -5.68 -11.79 -1.34
N TYR A 147 -6.55 -11.99 -2.35
CA TYR A 147 -7.95 -11.56 -2.29
C TYR A 147 -8.72 -12.22 -1.14
N SER A 148 -8.51 -13.52 -0.91
CA SER A 148 -9.15 -14.22 0.22
C SER A 148 -8.67 -13.68 1.56
N TRP A 149 -7.39 -13.34 1.70
CA TRP A 149 -6.88 -12.68 2.89
C TRP A 149 -7.49 -11.28 3.06
N ALA A 150 -7.49 -10.44 2.03
CA ALA A 150 -8.07 -9.09 2.06
C ALA A 150 -9.54 -9.13 2.51
N ARG A 151 -10.34 -10.04 1.93
CA ARG A 151 -11.73 -10.25 2.29
C ARG A 151 -11.91 -10.75 3.72
N ALA A 152 -11.08 -11.72 4.16
CA ALA A 152 -11.16 -12.28 5.52
C ALA A 152 -10.74 -11.27 6.60
N ILE A 153 -9.71 -10.46 6.36
CA ILE A 153 -9.27 -9.38 7.24
C ILE A 153 -10.41 -8.38 7.48
N GLY A 154 -11.14 -7.99 6.41
CA GLY A 154 -12.38 -7.22 6.53
C GLY A 154 -12.22 -5.83 7.14
N CYS A 155 -11.06 -5.18 6.97
CA CYS A 155 -10.83 -3.82 7.44
C CYS A 155 -11.19 -2.74 6.40
N CYS A 156 -11.45 -3.15 5.15
CA CYS A 156 -11.87 -2.29 4.04
C CYS A 156 -12.91 -3.00 3.19
N ASN A 157 -13.73 -2.22 2.49
CA ASN A 157 -14.80 -2.74 1.62
C ASN A 157 -14.45 -2.68 0.14
N ILE A 158 -13.39 -1.95 -0.24
CA ILE A 158 -13.00 -1.73 -1.63
C ILE A 158 -11.69 -2.47 -1.94
N PHE A 159 -11.68 -3.09 -3.11
CA PHE A 159 -10.51 -3.71 -3.70
C PHE A 159 -10.30 -3.16 -5.12
N VAL A 160 -9.21 -2.43 -5.31
CA VAL A 160 -8.78 -1.91 -6.60
C VAL A 160 -7.83 -2.91 -7.25
N THR A 161 -8.05 -3.27 -8.51
CA THR A 161 -7.22 -4.24 -9.21
C THR A 161 -7.02 -3.89 -10.68
N ARG A 162 -6.07 -4.55 -11.32
CA ARG A 162 -5.84 -4.54 -12.76
C ARG A 162 -6.19 -5.90 -13.35
N ARG A 163 -6.17 -6.01 -14.67
CA ARG A 163 -6.26 -7.31 -15.35
C ARG A 163 -5.10 -8.19 -14.87
N SER A 164 -5.38 -9.48 -14.67
CA SER A 164 -4.36 -10.49 -14.40
C SER A 164 -3.23 -10.42 -15.44
N ASN A 165 -2.01 -10.68 -15.01
CA ASN A 165 -0.78 -10.65 -15.84
C ASN A 165 -0.35 -9.24 -16.33
N THR A 166 -0.91 -8.16 -15.79
CA THR A 166 -0.42 -6.82 -16.04
C THR A 166 0.38 -6.34 -14.82
N PRO A 167 1.68 -6.01 -14.95
CA PRO A 167 2.46 -5.46 -13.84
C PRO A 167 1.78 -4.21 -13.30
N TYR A 168 1.88 -3.97 -11.99
CA TYR A 168 1.26 -2.80 -11.38
C TYR A 168 1.87 -1.51 -11.94
N SER A 169 3.16 -1.50 -12.18
CA SER A 169 3.89 -0.38 -12.79
C SER A 169 4.84 -0.87 -13.89
N ALA A 170 4.97 -0.07 -14.94
CA ALA A 170 6.00 -0.27 -15.96
C ALA A 170 7.41 0.11 -15.46
N GLU A 171 7.49 0.86 -14.35
CA GLU A 171 8.73 1.38 -13.79
C GLU A 171 9.48 0.35 -12.94
N GLY A 172 8.81 -0.72 -12.53
CA GLY A 172 9.40 -1.79 -11.71
C GLY A 172 8.39 -2.51 -10.84
N MET A 173 8.88 -3.42 -10.01
CA MET A 173 8.08 -4.32 -9.18
C MET A 173 7.87 -3.77 -7.78
N CYS A 174 6.63 -3.87 -7.28
CA CYS A 174 6.25 -3.52 -5.91
C CYS A 174 6.64 -4.65 -4.92
N SER A 175 6.71 -4.32 -3.64
CA SER A 175 7.01 -5.23 -2.54
C SER A 175 6.00 -6.38 -2.43
N ASP A 176 4.71 -6.07 -2.51
CA ASP A 176 3.61 -7.04 -2.47
C ASP A 176 3.55 -7.92 -3.72
N GLU A 177 3.93 -7.37 -4.88
CA GLU A 177 4.04 -8.09 -6.14
C GLU A 177 5.18 -9.12 -6.09
N TYR A 178 6.33 -8.75 -5.48
CA TYR A 178 7.42 -9.68 -5.21
C TYR A 178 6.96 -10.88 -4.36
N VAL A 179 6.19 -10.61 -3.28
CA VAL A 179 5.67 -11.70 -2.43
C VAL A 179 4.70 -12.60 -3.20
N ARG A 180 3.87 -12.04 -4.09
CA ARG A 180 2.99 -12.86 -4.95
C ARG A 180 3.74 -13.71 -5.96
N LEU A 181 4.91 -13.27 -6.46
CA LEU A 181 5.80 -14.11 -7.27
C LEU A 181 6.28 -15.35 -6.51
N LEU A 182 6.41 -15.27 -5.18
CA LEU A 182 6.74 -16.41 -4.34
C LEU A 182 5.53 -17.33 -4.04
N ASN A 183 4.40 -17.13 -4.73
CA ASN A 183 3.12 -17.78 -4.47
C ASN A 183 2.59 -17.58 -3.04
N LYS A 184 2.91 -16.46 -2.43
CA LYS A 184 2.50 -16.08 -1.08
C LYS A 184 1.55 -14.87 -1.13
N PRO A 185 0.66 -14.69 -0.13
CA PRO A 185 -0.21 -13.53 -0.08
C PRO A 185 0.57 -12.26 0.27
N GLY A 186 0.69 -11.36 -0.69
CA GLY A 186 1.15 -9.98 -0.53
C GLY A 186 -0.03 -9.04 -0.81
N LEU A 187 -0.29 -8.11 0.10
CA LEU A 187 -1.41 -7.16 0.05
C LEU A 187 -0.91 -5.74 0.28
N THR A 188 -1.30 -4.83 -0.59
CA THR A 188 -1.13 -3.38 -0.37
C THR A 188 -2.45 -2.79 0.09
N LEU A 189 -2.40 -1.97 1.14
CA LEU A 189 -3.53 -1.28 1.74
C LEU A 189 -3.28 0.23 1.79
N GLU A 190 -4.09 0.98 1.06
CA GLU A 190 -4.11 2.44 1.08
C GLU A 190 -4.98 2.92 2.26
N LEU A 191 -4.35 3.58 3.24
CA LEU A 191 -4.99 4.02 4.47
C LEU A 191 -5.74 5.36 4.35
N GLY A 192 -5.74 5.96 3.16
CA GLY A 192 -6.26 7.29 2.89
C GLY A 192 -5.15 8.33 2.69
N GLN A 193 -5.47 9.61 2.88
CA GLN A 193 -4.53 10.71 2.64
C GLN A 193 -3.28 10.63 3.53
N GLN A 194 -2.14 11.02 2.98
CA GLN A 194 -0.86 11.15 3.69
C GLN A 194 -0.97 11.93 4.99
N GLY A 195 -0.17 11.49 5.95
CA GLY A 195 -0.14 12.03 7.31
C GLY A 195 -0.86 11.14 8.32
N ILE A 196 -0.79 11.55 9.58
CA ILE A 196 -1.34 10.81 10.71
C ILE A 196 -2.81 11.17 10.88
N SER A 197 -3.68 10.16 10.91
CA SER A 197 -5.09 10.32 11.19
C SER A 197 -5.60 9.16 12.06
N GLU A 198 -6.68 9.40 12.79
CA GLU A 198 -7.33 8.36 13.58
C GLU A 198 -7.85 7.23 12.70
N LYS A 199 -8.43 7.56 11.55
CA LYS A 199 -8.92 6.58 10.56
C LYS A 199 -7.81 5.67 10.07
N ALA A 200 -6.66 6.23 9.64
CA ALA A 200 -5.50 5.45 9.19
C ALA A 200 -4.94 4.57 10.31
N THR A 201 -4.79 5.12 11.51
CA THR A 201 -4.32 4.41 12.71
C THR A 201 -5.22 3.22 13.03
N ASN A 202 -6.54 3.42 13.09
CA ASN A 202 -7.49 2.37 13.45
C ASN A 202 -7.61 1.31 12.35
N THR A 203 -7.60 1.69 11.07
CA THR A 203 -7.60 0.75 9.94
C THR A 203 -6.35 -0.13 9.95
N CYS A 204 -5.17 0.47 10.16
CA CYS A 204 -3.90 -0.25 10.29
C CYS A 204 -3.94 -1.27 11.44
N LYS A 205 -4.36 -0.84 12.64
CA LYS A 205 -4.50 -1.73 13.81
C LYS A 205 -5.43 -2.90 13.53
N LEU A 206 -6.61 -2.61 12.97
CA LEU A 206 -7.62 -3.63 12.67
C LEU A 206 -7.08 -4.64 11.66
N ALA A 207 -6.39 -4.17 10.61
CA ALA A 207 -5.77 -5.04 9.61
C ALA A 207 -4.76 -6.00 10.25
N ILE A 208 -3.87 -5.51 11.11
CA ILE A 208 -2.85 -6.33 11.76
C ILE A 208 -3.50 -7.33 12.74
N ILE A 209 -4.39 -6.87 13.62
CA ILE A 209 -5.04 -7.72 14.64
C ILE A 209 -5.85 -8.84 13.97
N ASN A 210 -6.66 -8.51 12.95
CA ASN A 210 -7.44 -9.50 12.23
C ASN A 210 -6.55 -10.50 11.48
N SER A 211 -5.42 -10.05 10.93
CA SER A 211 -4.45 -10.93 10.29
C SER A 211 -3.84 -11.93 11.26
N MET A 212 -3.49 -11.50 12.48
CA MET A 212 -2.99 -12.38 13.53
C MET A 212 -4.02 -13.42 13.92
N GLN A 213 -5.27 -13.01 14.15
CA GLN A 213 -6.37 -13.93 14.52
C GLN A 213 -6.63 -14.96 13.40
N LEU A 214 -6.61 -14.54 12.15
CA LEU A 214 -6.78 -15.43 10.99
C LEU A 214 -5.62 -16.42 10.88
N MET A 215 -4.37 -15.95 11.07
CA MET A 215 -3.19 -16.81 11.05
C MET A 215 -3.25 -17.87 12.16
N ASP A 216 -3.64 -17.50 13.38
CA ASP A 216 -3.87 -18.46 14.48
C ASP A 216 -4.94 -19.50 14.11
N LEU A 217 -6.06 -19.09 13.47
CA LEU A 217 -7.09 -20.01 13.02
C LEU A 217 -6.59 -20.97 11.94
N ILE A 218 -5.74 -20.51 11.04
CA ILE A 218 -5.15 -21.33 9.98
C ILE A 218 -4.15 -22.33 10.56
N GLN A 219 -3.24 -21.86 11.38
CA GLN A 219 -2.13 -22.67 11.90
C GLN A 219 -2.56 -23.63 13.00
N LEU A 220 -3.33 -23.14 13.99
CA LEU A 220 -3.72 -23.94 15.16
C LEU A 220 -4.97 -24.77 14.91
N LYS A 221 -5.94 -24.24 14.15
CA LYS A 221 -7.24 -24.90 13.90
C LYS A 221 -7.38 -25.47 12.50
N LYS A 222 -6.30 -25.52 11.71
CA LYS A 222 -6.28 -26.07 10.33
C LYS A 222 -7.39 -25.48 9.45
N ARG A 223 -7.71 -24.20 9.58
CA ARG A 223 -8.74 -23.54 8.79
C ARG A 223 -8.16 -23.07 7.44
N CYS A 224 -8.97 -23.15 6.40
CA CYS A 224 -8.60 -22.64 5.08
C CYS A 224 -9.00 -21.17 4.94
N ILE A 225 -8.09 -20.31 4.45
CA ILE A 225 -8.35 -18.89 4.27
C ILE A 225 -9.54 -18.62 3.34
N HIS A 226 -9.72 -19.40 2.27
CA HIS A 226 -10.87 -19.27 1.37
C HIS A 226 -12.22 -19.50 2.09
N ASN A 227 -12.27 -20.45 3.01
CA ASN A 227 -13.48 -20.72 3.81
C ASN A 227 -13.74 -19.62 4.84
N LEU A 228 -12.70 -19.04 5.42
CA LEU A 228 -12.82 -17.89 6.31
C LEU A 228 -13.30 -16.65 5.56
N ALA A 229 -12.77 -16.41 4.37
CA ALA A 229 -13.18 -15.31 3.49
C ALA A 229 -14.66 -15.39 3.09
N ARG A 230 -15.18 -16.58 2.78
CA ARG A 230 -16.59 -16.78 2.40
C ARG A 230 -17.59 -16.38 3.48
N LYS A 231 -17.18 -16.31 4.73
CA LYS A 231 -18.00 -15.86 5.86
C LYS A 231 -18.10 -14.32 5.97
N LYS A 232 -17.36 -13.60 5.15
CA LYS A 232 -17.35 -12.14 5.09
C LYS A 232 -18.03 -11.66 3.81
N ASN A 233 -18.52 -10.42 3.82
CA ASN A 233 -19.05 -9.76 2.63
C ASN A 233 -18.01 -9.74 1.50
N GLU A 234 -18.47 -9.76 0.27
CA GLU A 234 -17.58 -9.53 -0.87
C GLU A 234 -17.09 -8.10 -0.89
N LEU A 235 -15.87 -7.91 -1.37
CA LEU A 235 -15.33 -6.58 -1.56
C LEU A 235 -15.94 -5.96 -2.82
N ASN A 236 -16.17 -4.66 -2.81
CA ASN A 236 -16.46 -3.87 -3.99
C ASN A 236 -15.22 -3.85 -4.88
N ILE A 237 -15.26 -4.55 -6.00
CA ILE A 237 -14.11 -4.67 -6.90
C ILE A 237 -14.15 -3.53 -7.91
N LEU A 238 -13.12 -2.70 -7.90
CA LEU A 238 -12.89 -1.64 -8.85
C LEU A 238 -11.71 -2.02 -9.76
N GLN A 239 -11.98 -2.16 -11.05
CA GLN A 239 -10.95 -2.45 -12.04
C GLN A 239 -10.41 -1.15 -12.62
N ILE A 240 -9.08 -0.99 -12.66
CA ILE A 240 -8.41 0.06 -13.41
C ILE A 240 -8.62 -0.18 -14.90
N ILE A 241 -9.19 0.82 -15.58
CA ILE A 241 -9.60 0.73 -16.99
C ILE A 241 -8.93 1.75 -17.89
N TYR A 242 -8.48 2.86 -17.31
CA TYR A 242 -7.88 3.96 -18.08
C TYR A 242 -6.95 4.78 -17.18
N SER A 243 -5.92 5.38 -17.77
CA SER A 243 -5.06 6.37 -17.13
C SER A 243 -4.77 7.49 -18.11
N GLU A 244 -5.05 8.74 -17.73
CA GLU A 244 -4.74 9.91 -18.55
C GLU A 244 -3.32 10.40 -18.26
N LYS A 245 -2.54 10.61 -19.31
CA LYS A 245 -1.15 11.07 -19.18
C LYS A 245 -1.08 12.60 -19.19
N PHE A 246 -0.06 13.13 -18.56
CA PHE A 246 0.35 14.51 -18.82
C PHE A 246 0.83 14.63 -20.26
N LYS A 247 0.20 15.51 -21.06
CA LYS A 247 0.64 15.81 -22.43
C LYS A 247 1.54 17.03 -22.51
N THR A 248 1.35 17.96 -21.57
CA THR A 248 2.10 19.21 -21.50
C THR A 248 2.35 19.60 -20.05
N GLN A 249 3.28 20.51 -19.80
CA GLN A 249 3.51 21.11 -18.48
C GLN A 249 2.28 21.91 -17.96
N GLN A 250 1.36 22.30 -18.83
CA GLN A 250 0.15 23.03 -18.46
C GLN A 250 -1.05 22.12 -18.17
N THR A 251 -0.94 20.81 -18.45
CA THR A 251 -2.03 19.85 -18.22
C THR A 251 -2.50 19.91 -16.77
N LYS A 252 -3.79 20.18 -16.51
CA LYS A 252 -4.36 20.30 -15.17
C LYS A 252 -5.78 19.76 -15.09
N LEU A 253 -6.19 19.35 -13.91
CA LEU A 253 -7.59 19.03 -13.56
C LEU A 253 -8.37 20.31 -13.30
N VAL A 254 -9.69 20.31 -13.56
CA VAL A 254 -10.57 21.49 -13.38
C VAL A 254 -10.84 21.81 -11.91
N LYS A 255 -10.73 20.84 -11.03
CA LYS A 255 -10.92 20.97 -9.57
C LYS A 255 -10.03 19.98 -8.83
N GLU A 256 -9.99 20.09 -7.52
CA GLU A 256 -9.42 19.04 -6.67
C GLU A 256 -10.40 17.87 -6.55
N PHE A 257 -10.10 16.78 -7.29
CA PHE A 257 -10.78 15.50 -7.11
C PHE A 257 -10.18 14.75 -5.92
N ILE A 258 -11.00 13.97 -5.25
CA ILE A 258 -10.55 13.03 -4.22
C ILE A 258 -10.52 11.60 -4.78
N ASN A 259 -9.75 10.73 -4.14
CA ASN A 259 -9.71 9.32 -4.54
C ASN A 259 -11.08 8.66 -4.32
N LEU A 260 -11.50 7.84 -5.29
CA LEU A 260 -12.79 7.15 -5.33
C LEU A 260 -13.99 8.08 -5.56
N GLU A 261 -13.77 9.33 -5.98
CA GLU A 261 -14.85 10.22 -6.40
C GLU A 261 -15.45 9.70 -7.71
N LYS A 262 -16.80 9.61 -7.73
CA LYS A 262 -17.54 9.16 -8.91
C LYS A 262 -17.55 10.24 -10.00
N VAL A 263 -17.32 9.82 -11.23
CA VAL A 263 -17.43 10.64 -12.44
C VAL A 263 -18.32 9.95 -13.47
N THR A 264 -18.98 10.75 -14.33
CA THR A 264 -19.85 10.27 -15.38
C THR A 264 -19.21 10.48 -16.75
N LYS A 265 -19.52 9.62 -17.72
CA LYS A 265 -19.07 9.78 -19.11
C LYS A 265 -19.37 11.19 -19.63
N GLY A 266 -18.40 11.83 -20.26
CA GLY A 266 -18.53 13.19 -20.79
C GLY A 266 -18.40 14.30 -19.75
N GLN A 267 -18.21 14.00 -18.45
CA GLN A 267 -17.89 15.01 -17.46
C GLN A 267 -16.53 15.63 -17.73
N LEU A 268 -16.45 16.98 -17.74
CA LEU A 268 -15.18 17.70 -17.88
C LEU A 268 -14.28 17.37 -16.67
N LEU A 269 -13.08 16.89 -16.94
CA LEU A 269 -12.09 16.55 -15.91
C LEU A 269 -10.89 17.51 -15.91
N GLY A 270 -10.50 18.08 -17.03
CA GLY A 270 -9.33 18.92 -17.10
C GLY A 270 -9.08 19.50 -18.50
N ALA A 271 -7.92 20.10 -18.63
CA ALA A 271 -7.42 20.60 -19.90
C ALA A 271 -5.92 20.31 -20.07
N PHE A 272 -5.49 19.99 -21.29
CA PHE A 272 -4.07 19.85 -21.64
C PHE A 272 -3.41 21.22 -21.84
N LEU A 273 -4.15 22.11 -22.49
CA LEU A 273 -3.85 23.53 -22.79
C LEU A 273 -5.18 24.31 -22.73
N PRO A 274 -5.14 25.64 -22.65
CA PRO A 274 -6.36 26.45 -22.79
C PRO A 274 -7.12 26.07 -24.06
N GLY A 275 -8.40 25.71 -23.93
CA GLY A 275 -9.24 25.28 -25.06
C GLY A 275 -9.05 23.83 -25.52
N GLN A 276 -8.18 23.05 -24.89
CA GLN A 276 -7.97 21.62 -25.17
C GLN A 276 -8.44 20.77 -23.99
N ASP A 277 -9.71 20.75 -23.77
CA ASP A 277 -10.35 20.05 -22.66
C ASP A 277 -10.29 18.53 -22.84
N PHE A 278 -10.28 17.81 -21.71
CA PHE A 278 -10.46 16.36 -21.69
C PHE A 278 -11.58 15.96 -20.71
N TYR A 279 -12.27 14.91 -21.09
CA TYR A 279 -13.49 14.46 -20.45
C TYR A 279 -13.37 13.01 -19.98
N ALA A 280 -14.19 12.63 -18.99
CA ALA A 280 -14.28 11.23 -18.57
C ALA A 280 -14.71 10.35 -19.75
N PRO A 281 -13.92 9.34 -20.15
CA PRO A 281 -14.24 8.50 -21.31
C PRO A 281 -15.44 7.58 -21.05
N GLN A 282 -15.74 7.31 -19.79
CA GLN A 282 -16.89 6.51 -19.33
C GLN A 282 -17.17 6.77 -17.85
N ASP A 283 -18.29 6.22 -17.33
CA ASP A 283 -18.61 6.24 -15.90
C ASP A 283 -17.56 5.47 -15.11
N GLY A 284 -17.22 5.98 -13.93
CA GLY A 284 -16.23 5.33 -13.07
C GLY A 284 -15.90 6.12 -11.82
N TYR A 285 -14.72 5.83 -11.25
CA TYR A 285 -14.20 6.48 -10.05
C TYR A 285 -12.77 6.95 -10.32
N ILE A 286 -12.48 8.21 -9.99
CA ILE A 286 -11.13 8.79 -10.07
C ILE A 286 -10.24 8.12 -9.03
N LEU A 287 -9.01 7.82 -9.42
CA LEU A 287 -7.98 7.28 -8.55
C LEU A 287 -6.65 7.98 -8.83
N PHE A 288 -5.90 8.28 -7.77
CA PHE A 288 -4.59 8.95 -7.82
C PHE A 288 -4.56 10.23 -8.65
N PRO A 289 -5.50 11.19 -8.42
CA PRO A 289 -5.43 12.48 -9.11
C PRO A 289 -4.17 13.23 -8.67
N GLN A 290 -3.45 13.83 -9.64
CA GLN A 290 -2.17 14.50 -9.42
C GLN A 290 -2.28 16.02 -9.60
N TYR A 291 -1.63 16.73 -8.68
CA TYR A 291 -1.60 18.19 -8.63
C TYR A 291 -0.16 18.66 -8.39
N PRO A 292 0.72 18.54 -9.41
CA PRO A 292 2.12 18.94 -9.27
C PRO A 292 2.24 20.43 -9.00
N MET A 293 3.32 20.81 -8.29
CA MET A 293 3.63 22.22 -8.02
C MET A 293 3.83 23.00 -9.33
N ARG A 294 3.37 24.25 -9.31
CA ARG A 294 3.38 25.12 -10.51
C ARG A 294 3.94 26.50 -10.17
N ASP A 295 4.58 27.12 -11.15
CA ASP A 295 4.95 28.53 -11.10
C ASP A 295 3.74 29.46 -11.29
N GLU A 296 3.99 30.78 -11.23
CA GLU A 296 2.96 31.81 -11.44
C GLU A 296 2.32 31.77 -12.83
N LYS A 297 2.98 31.17 -13.82
CA LYS A 297 2.47 30.98 -15.18
C LYS A 297 1.69 29.66 -15.33
N GLY A 298 1.57 28.89 -14.25
CA GLY A 298 0.89 27.60 -14.24
C GLY A 298 1.69 26.45 -14.86
N ILE A 299 3.00 26.62 -15.03
CA ILE A 299 3.91 25.59 -15.54
C ILE A 299 4.39 24.72 -14.38
N VAL A 300 4.39 23.40 -14.57
CA VAL A 300 4.91 22.46 -13.56
C VAL A 300 6.41 22.67 -13.37
N ILE A 301 6.84 22.85 -12.12
CA ILE A 301 8.23 23.11 -11.71
C ILE A 301 8.94 21.90 -11.10
N GLU A 302 8.28 20.74 -11.10
CA GLU A 302 8.83 19.48 -10.64
C GLU A 302 8.75 18.40 -11.74
N THR A 303 9.26 17.21 -11.48
CA THR A 303 9.11 16.08 -12.40
C THR A 303 7.65 15.76 -12.61
N LEU A 304 7.19 15.75 -13.86
CA LEU A 304 5.82 15.38 -14.20
C LEU A 304 5.54 13.93 -13.76
N PRO A 305 4.44 13.69 -13.01
CA PRO A 305 3.95 12.34 -12.81
C PRO A 305 3.62 11.66 -14.14
N SER A 306 3.70 10.34 -14.20
CA SER A 306 3.40 9.57 -15.42
C SER A 306 1.95 9.75 -15.90
N HIS A 307 1.03 9.98 -14.96
CA HIS A 307 -0.41 10.13 -15.23
C HIS A 307 -0.99 11.26 -14.40
N ILE A 308 -2.01 11.96 -14.94
CA ILE A 308 -2.73 13.00 -14.19
C ILE A 308 -3.85 12.41 -13.33
N TYR A 309 -4.46 11.32 -13.78
CA TYR A 309 -5.39 10.51 -13.00
C TYR A 309 -5.50 9.10 -13.59
N THR A 310 -6.04 8.21 -12.80
CA THR A 310 -6.47 6.86 -13.21
C THR A 310 -7.98 6.76 -13.04
N LEU A 311 -8.67 6.05 -13.94
CA LEU A 311 -10.10 5.77 -13.86
C LEU A 311 -10.31 4.29 -13.56
N THR A 312 -11.17 4.02 -12.59
CA THR A 312 -11.61 2.67 -12.24
C THR A 312 -13.09 2.49 -12.52
N LYS A 313 -13.51 1.26 -12.77
CA LYS A 313 -14.91 0.88 -12.93
C LYS A 313 -15.25 -0.31 -12.06
N GLN A 314 -16.48 -0.34 -11.54
CA GLN A 314 -16.95 -1.50 -10.80
C GLN A 314 -16.95 -2.74 -11.70
N ALA A 315 -16.34 -3.81 -11.22
CA ALA A 315 -16.35 -5.11 -11.91
C ALA A 315 -17.46 -6.00 -11.35
N ASN A 316 -18.31 -6.51 -12.23
CA ASN A 316 -19.46 -7.34 -11.83
C ASN A 316 -19.07 -8.79 -11.48
N ARG A 317 -17.82 -9.22 -11.75
CA ARG A 317 -17.28 -10.56 -11.42
C ARG A 317 -15.76 -10.46 -11.24
N LEU A 318 -15.23 -11.36 -10.40
CA LEU A 318 -13.79 -11.61 -10.35
C LEU A 318 -13.31 -11.97 -11.77
N LEU A 319 -12.45 -11.13 -12.34
CA LEU A 319 -11.85 -11.41 -13.64
C LEU A 319 -10.96 -12.66 -13.49
N LYS A 320 -11.27 -13.67 -14.29
CA LYS A 320 -10.44 -14.87 -14.42
C LYS A 320 -9.10 -14.55 -15.08
#